data_e18c97b5a5c4c5c3cf7851ec22fc5a04
#
_entry.id   e18c97b5a5c4c5c3cf7851ec22fc5a04
#
_cell.length_a   1.000
_cell.length_b   1.000
_cell.length_c   1.000
_cell.angle_alpha   90.00
_cell.angle_beta   90.00
_cell.angle_gamma   90.00
#
_symmetry.space_group_name_H-M   'P 1'
#
loop_
_entity.id
_entity.type
_entity.pdbx_description
1 polymer ?
#
loop_
_entity_poly.entity_id
_entity_poly.type
_entity_poly.pdbx_seq_one_letter_code
_entity_poly.pdbx_strand_id
1 'polypeptide(L)'
;QKLKGYYGNITEKQFKGIYAEAVRVKGDTSENLVGLLESRLDALVYRAKFVTTVFAARQFVNHGHVMVNGRRCNIPSRRLKVGDVVEVREKSRNLNVVLEAIQSAERDIPEYTSVDHSKMTASLTQVPQLADIPYPVQMEPNLVVEFYSRN
;
A
#
# COMPACT_ATOMS: atom_id res chain seq x y z
N GLN A 1 11.26 -11.20 9.59
CA GLN A 1 10.27 -10.14 9.63
C GLN A 1 9.43 -10.12 8.36
N LYS A 2 8.44 -11.00 8.37
CA LYS A 2 7.54 -11.17 7.23
C LYS A 2 6.85 -9.86 6.83
N LEU A 3 6.40 -9.10 7.83
CA LEU A 3 5.60 -7.91 7.58
C LEU A 3 6.42 -6.82 6.89
N LYS A 4 7.64 -6.54 7.39
CA LYS A 4 8.51 -5.55 6.75
C LYS A 4 8.90 -5.96 5.33
N GLY A 5 9.22 -7.25 5.15
CA GLY A 5 9.59 -7.78 3.85
C GLY A 5 8.47 -7.68 2.84
N TYR A 6 7.25 -7.94 3.26
CA TYR A 6 6.09 -7.89 2.38
C TYR A 6 5.90 -6.50 1.76
N TYR A 7 6.17 -5.45 2.53
CA TYR A 7 6.00 -4.07 2.06
C TYR A 7 7.27 -3.49 1.43
N GLY A 8 8.09 -4.33 0.81
CA GLY A 8 9.25 -3.89 0.05
C GLY A 8 10.47 -3.59 0.91
N ASN A 9 10.66 -4.36 1.96
CA ASN A 9 11.80 -4.23 2.87
C ASN A 9 11.90 -2.85 3.49
N ILE A 10 10.82 -2.43 4.14
CA ILE A 10 10.81 -1.20 4.92
C ILE A 10 11.93 -1.26 5.96
N THR A 11 12.70 -0.18 6.09
CA THR A 11 13.81 -0.15 7.05
C THR A 11 13.29 -0.22 8.48
N GLU A 12 14.16 -0.65 9.39
CA GLU A 12 13.80 -0.71 10.81
C GLU A 12 13.37 0.66 11.35
N LYS A 13 14.08 1.72 10.94
CA LYS A 13 13.75 3.09 11.35
C LYS A 13 12.35 3.49 10.87
N GLN A 14 12.04 3.20 9.60
CA GLN A 14 10.74 3.52 9.04
C GLN A 14 9.64 2.72 9.74
N PHE A 15 9.89 1.44 9.99
CA PHE A 15 8.92 0.57 10.64
C PHE A 15 8.63 1.02 12.07
N LYS A 16 9.67 1.41 12.82
CA LYS A 16 9.48 1.93 14.18
C LYS A 16 8.62 3.19 14.19
N GLY A 17 8.76 4.05 13.19
CA GLY A 17 7.92 5.24 13.05
C GLY A 17 6.46 4.88 12.81
N ILE A 18 6.22 3.89 11.97
CA ILE A 18 4.85 3.41 11.69
C ILE A 18 4.26 2.78 12.96
N TYR A 19 5.04 1.98 13.66
CA TYR A 19 4.61 1.38 14.92
C TYR A 19 4.24 2.46 15.96
N ALA A 20 5.09 3.48 16.11
CA ALA A 20 4.83 4.58 17.04
C ALA A 20 3.51 5.27 16.73
N GLU A 21 3.22 5.49 15.44
CA GLU A 21 1.94 6.08 15.04
C GLU A 21 0.77 5.13 15.34
N ALA A 22 0.95 3.83 15.14
CA ALA A 22 -0.08 2.83 15.43
C ALA A 22 -0.45 2.82 16.91
N VAL A 23 0.54 3.03 17.78
CA VAL A 23 0.32 3.12 19.23
C VAL A 23 -0.42 4.41 19.60
N ARG A 24 -0.07 5.52 18.94
CA ARG A 24 -0.63 6.84 19.24
C ARG A 24 -2.11 6.95 18.88
N VAL A 25 -2.51 6.29 17.80
CA VAL A 25 -3.90 6.36 17.30
C VAL A 25 -4.79 5.47 18.17
N LYS A 26 -6.03 5.91 18.41
CA LYS A 26 -7.00 5.12 19.17
C LYS A 26 -7.32 3.80 18.46
N GLY A 27 -7.59 2.79 19.27
CA GLY A 27 -8.00 1.48 18.77
C GLY A 27 -6.93 0.44 18.97
N ASP A 28 -7.16 -0.74 18.40
CA ASP A 28 -6.24 -1.85 18.51
C ASP A 28 -4.96 -1.56 17.73
N THR A 29 -3.81 -1.65 18.41
CA THR A 29 -2.52 -1.31 17.81
C THR A 29 -2.19 -2.19 16.61
N SER A 30 -2.54 -3.48 16.66
CA SER A 30 -2.28 -4.40 15.54
C SER A 30 -3.07 -3.99 14.30
N GLU A 31 -4.35 -3.66 14.47
CA GLU A 31 -5.17 -3.19 13.37
C GLU A 31 -4.67 -1.85 12.82
N ASN A 32 -4.29 -0.94 13.73
CA ASN A 32 -3.74 0.34 13.32
C ASN A 32 -2.47 0.15 12.50
N LEU A 33 -1.61 -0.77 12.93
CA LEU A 33 -0.35 -1.04 12.25
C LEU A 33 -0.57 -1.50 10.80
N VAL A 34 -1.43 -2.51 10.60
CA VAL A 34 -1.68 -3.00 9.24
C VAL A 34 -2.43 -1.98 8.41
N GLY A 35 -3.33 -1.21 9.02
CA GLY A 35 -4.02 -0.13 8.33
C GLY A 35 -3.06 0.94 7.82
N LEU A 36 -2.08 1.32 8.62
CA LEU A 36 -1.06 2.29 8.22
C LEU A 36 -0.17 1.76 7.09
N LEU A 37 0.25 0.50 7.20
CA LEU A 37 1.07 -0.13 6.16
C LEU A 37 0.32 -0.19 4.84
N GLU A 38 -0.94 -0.59 4.89
CA GLU A 38 -1.75 -0.78 3.69
C GLU A 38 -2.23 0.56 3.09
N SER A 39 -2.17 1.64 3.87
CA SER A 39 -2.55 2.98 3.40
C SER A 39 -1.41 3.74 2.74
N ARG A 40 -0.24 3.12 2.59
CA ARG A 40 0.87 3.73 1.86
C ARG A 40 0.53 3.83 0.38
N LEU A 41 1.08 4.85 -0.26
CA LEU A 41 0.87 5.03 -1.70
C LEU A 41 1.37 3.82 -2.50
N ASP A 42 2.55 3.30 -2.18
CA ASP A 42 3.07 2.12 -2.88
C ASP A 42 2.17 0.89 -2.70
N ALA A 43 1.61 0.72 -1.52
CA ALA A 43 0.69 -0.40 -1.27
C ALA A 43 -0.56 -0.29 -2.12
N LEU A 44 -1.16 0.90 -2.24
CA LEU A 44 -2.36 1.06 -3.06
C LEU A 44 -2.06 0.85 -4.54
N VAL A 45 -0.92 1.35 -5.04
CA VAL A 45 -0.51 1.13 -6.43
C VAL A 45 -0.41 -0.36 -6.73
N TYR A 46 0.13 -1.14 -5.80
CA TYR A 46 0.20 -2.58 -5.93
C TYR A 46 -1.18 -3.23 -5.88
N ARG A 47 -2.01 -2.89 -4.88
CA ARG A 47 -3.35 -3.48 -4.71
C ARG A 47 -4.27 -3.16 -5.88
N ALA A 48 -4.10 -1.98 -6.49
CA ALA A 48 -4.91 -1.58 -7.64
C ALA A 48 -4.50 -2.30 -8.93
N LYS A 49 -3.49 -3.15 -8.88
CA LYS A 49 -2.97 -3.89 -10.04
C LYS A 49 -2.38 -2.98 -11.11
N PHE A 50 -1.78 -1.87 -10.70
CA PHE A 50 -1.05 -1.01 -11.63
C PHE A 50 0.35 -1.56 -11.91
N VAL A 51 0.88 -2.35 -10.98
CA VAL A 51 2.17 -3.04 -11.11
C VAL A 51 2.05 -4.43 -10.50
N THR A 52 3.04 -5.29 -10.73
CA THR A 52 2.96 -6.71 -10.38
C THR A 52 3.48 -7.06 -8.99
N THR A 53 4.35 -6.22 -8.40
CA THR A 53 4.95 -6.50 -7.09
C THR A 53 5.01 -5.23 -6.25
N VAL A 54 5.16 -5.40 -4.94
CA VAL A 54 5.32 -4.25 -4.03
C VAL A 54 6.62 -3.51 -4.33
N PHE A 55 7.69 -4.22 -4.66
CA PHE A 55 8.95 -3.59 -5.07
C PHE A 55 8.77 -2.74 -6.31
N ALA A 56 8.07 -3.28 -7.32
CA ALA A 56 7.78 -2.53 -8.53
C ALA A 56 6.94 -1.29 -8.20
N ALA A 57 6.02 -1.38 -7.24
CA ALA A 57 5.21 -0.24 -6.83
C ALA A 57 6.07 0.86 -6.23
N ARG A 58 7.02 0.53 -5.37
CA ARG A 58 7.93 1.52 -4.79
C ARG A 58 8.72 2.23 -5.88
N GLN A 59 9.28 1.46 -6.80
CA GLN A 59 10.06 2.01 -7.90
C GLN A 59 9.20 2.88 -8.82
N PHE A 60 7.99 2.39 -9.11
CA PHE A 60 7.05 3.11 -9.97
C PHE A 60 6.71 4.49 -9.41
N VAL A 61 6.44 4.56 -8.11
CA VAL A 61 6.18 5.83 -7.43
C VAL A 61 7.43 6.70 -7.41
N ASN A 62 8.59 6.13 -7.04
CA ASN A 62 9.86 6.87 -7.00
C ASN A 62 10.20 7.49 -8.34
N HIS A 63 9.90 6.82 -9.42
CA HIS A 63 10.20 7.31 -10.77
C HIS A 63 9.18 8.36 -11.26
N GLY A 64 8.19 8.71 -10.44
CA GLY A 64 7.31 9.82 -10.74
C GLY A 64 6.16 9.49 -11.68
N HIS A 65 5.74 8.22 -11.74
CA HIS A 65 4.68 7.79 -12.65
C HIS A 65 3.27 7.96 -12.07
N VAL A 66 3.15 8.49 -10.86
CA VAL A 66 1.89 8.49 -10.12
C VAL A 66 1.53 9.91 -9.67
N MET A 67 0.24 10.19 -9.65
CA MET A 67 -0.32 11.43 -9.13
C MET A 67 -1.25 11.12 -7.96
N VAL A 68 -1.30 12.02 -7.00
CA VAL A 68 -2.27 11.94 -5.89
C VAL A 68 -3.05 13.26 -5.89
N ASN A 69 -4.36 13.13 -6.03
CA ASN A 69 -5.28 14.28 -6.08
C ASN A 69 -4.82 15.31 -7.12
N GLY A 70 -4.40 14.82 -8.30
CA GLY A 70 -4.02 15.66 -9.42
C GLY A 70 -2.60 16.21 -9.40
N ARG A 71 -1.79 15.83 -8.42
CA ARG A 71 -0.39 16.30 -8.29
C ARG A 71 0.57 15.13 -8.28
N ARG A 72 1.69 15.26 -8.98
CA ARG A 72 2.72 14.22 -8.98
C ARG A 72 3.23 14.00 -7.56
N CYS A 73 3.38 12.72 -7.22
CA CYS A 73 3.93 12.33 -5.91
C CYS A 73 4.94 11.20 -6.15
N ASN A 74 6.18 11.42 -5.71
CA ASN A 74 7.25 10.44 -5.87
C ASN A 74 7.69 9.83 -4.53
N ILE A 75 6.82 9.92 -3.52
CA ILE A 75 7.11 9.40 -2.18
C ILE A 75 6.28 8.14 -1.94
N PRO A 76 6.89 6.94 -2.04
CA PRO A 76 6.16 5.67 -1.87
C PRO A 76 5.48 5.53 -0.50
N SER A 77 6.08 6.13 0.53
CA SER A 77 5.58 6.04 1.90
C SER A 77 4.47 7.02 2.21
N ARG A 78 4.05 7.85 1.24
CA ARG A 78 2.97 8.80 1.48
C ARG A 78 1.74 8.07 2.02
N ARG A 79 1.21 8.56 3.14
CA ARG A 79 0.02 7.97 3.75
C ARG A 79 -1.23 8.55 3.09
N LEU A 80 -2.04 7.67 2.53
CA LEU A 80 -3.29 8.05 1.87
C LEU A 80 -4.43 8.07 2.87
N LYS A 81 -5.38 8.95 2.61
CA LYS A 81 -6.64 9.02 3.36
C LYS A 81 -7.75 8.43 2.48
N VAL A 82 -8.81 7.98 3.13
CA VAL A 82 -10.01 7.54 2.40
C VAL A 82 -10.45 8.67 1.49
N GLY A 83 -10.66 8.33 0.21
CA GLY A 83 -11.10 9.30 -0.80
C GLY A 83 -9.98 9.97 -1.57
N ASP A 84 -8.71 9.88 -1.13
CA ASP A 84 -7.61 10.36 -1.97
C ASP A 84 -7.59 9.59 -3.28
N VAL A 85 -7.45 10.29 -4.40
CA VAL A 85 -7.44 9.68 -5.73
C VAL A 85 -6.01 9.54 -6.22
N VAL A 86 -5.60 8.30 -6.44
CA VAL A 86 -4.31 7.98 -7.03
C VAL A 86 -4.51 7.69 -8.51
N GLU A 87 -3.65 8.22 -9.34
CA GLU A 87 -3.77 8.07 -10.79
C GLU A 87 -2.40 7.80 -11.40
N VAL A 88 -2.35 6.88 -12.36
CA VAL A 88 -1.15 6.69 -13.17
C VAL A 88 -1.11 7.81 -14.20
N ARG A 89 0.02 8.50 -14.30
CA ARG A 89 0.19 9.58 -15.29
C ARG A 89 -0.10 9.04 -16.69
N GLU A 90 -0.75 9.87 -17.50
CA GLU A 90 -1.13 9.48 -18.84
C GLU A 90 0.05 8.93 -19.65
N LYS A 91 1.21 9.59 -19.56
CA LYS A 91 2.40 9.17 -20.29
C LYS A 91 2.98 7.84 -19.81
N SER A 92 2.58 7.36 -18.64
CA SER A 92 3.11 6.14 -18.05
C SER A 92 2.19 4.93 -18.21
N ARG A 93 0.98 5.13 -18.75
CA ARG A 93 -0.04 4.07 -18.80
C ARG A 93 0.29 2.94 -19.77
N ASN A 94 1.15 3.20 -20.75
CA ASN A 94 1.54 2.20 -21.73
C ASN A 94 2.84 1.48 -21.41
N LEU A 95 3.40 1.70 -20.21
CA LEU A 95 4.59 0.97 -19.80
C LEU A 95 4.25 -0.52 -19.67
N ASN A 96 5.19 -1.39 -20.07
CA ASN A 96 4.97 -2.82 -20.03
C ASN A 96 4.59 -3.32 -18.64
N VAL A 97 5.19 -2.78 -17.58
CA VAL A 97 4.89 -3.18 -16.21
C VAL A 97 3.41 -2.95 -15.88
N VAL A 98 2.83 -1.86 -16.38
CA VAL A 98 1.42 -1.53 -16.16
C VAL A 98 0.52 -2.47 -16.96
N LEU A 99 0.83 -2.67 -18.23
CA LEU A 99 0.02 -3.53 -19.10
C LEU A 99 -0.01 -4.97 -18.60
N GLU A 100 1.13 -5.49 -18.17
CA GLU A 100 1.22 -6.83 -17.61
C GLU A 100 0.39 -6.98 -16.33
N ALA A 101 0.45 -5.97 -15.45
CA ALA A 101 -0.25 -6.02 -14.18
C ALA A 101 -1.77 -6.03 -14.37
N ILE A 102 -2.28 -5.20 -15.28
CA ILE A 102 -3.73 -5.12 -15.54
C ILE A 102 -4.25 -6.44 -16.10
N GLN A 103 -3.47 -7.10 -16.95
CA GLN A 103 -3.87 -8.35 -17.58
C GLN A 103 -3.75 -9.56 -16.67
N SER A 104 -3.06 -9.42 -15.52
CA SER A 104 -2.88 -10.53 -14.60
C SER A 104 -4.20 -10.95 -13.96
N ALA A 105 -4.55 -12.22 -14.08
CA ALA A 105 -5.75 -12.79 -13.47
C ALA A 105 -5.49 -13.35 -12.08
N GLU A 106 -4.23 -13.31 -11.61
CA GLU A 106 -3.83 -13.99 -10.38
C GLU A 106 -4.20 -13.27 -9.10
N ARG A 107 -4.48 -11.97 -9.19
CA ARG A 107 -4.79 -11.17 -8.02
C ARG A 107 -6.14 -10.49 -8.17
N ASP A 108 -6.92 -10.55 -7.10
CA ASP A 108 -8.17 -9.81 -7.03
C ASP A 108 -7.92 -8.45 -6.37
N ILE A 109 -8.76 -7.49 -6.73
CA ILE A 109 -8.72 -6.16 -6.12
C ILE A 109 -9.47 -6.22 -4.79
N PRO A 110 -8.84 -5.80 -3.68
CA PRO A 110 -9.50 -5.84 -2.36
C PRO A 110 -10.73 -4.94 -2.30
N GLU A 111 -11.68 -5.30 -1.44
CA GLU A 111 -12.93 -4.56 -1.29
C GLU A 111 -12.76 -3.16 -0.71
N TYR A 112 -11.66 -2.90 0.00
CA TYR A 112 -11.41 -1.57 0.57
C TYR A 112 -10.80 -0.60 -0.43
N THR A 113 -10.73 -1.00 -1.71
CA THR A 113 -10.24 -0.14 -2.79
C THR A 113 -11.29 0.01 -3.87
N SER A 114 -11.29 1.16 -4.52
CA SER A 114 -12.10 1.42 -5.71
C SER A 114 -11.12 1.70 -6.85
N VAL A 115 -11.19 0.91 -7.91
CA VAL A 115 -10.24 0.99 -9.03
C VAL A 115 -10.98 1.11 -10.34
N ASP A 116 -10.55 2.04 -11.18
CA ASP A 116 -11.05 2.20 -12.55
C ASP A 116 -9.86 2.11 -13.50
N HIS A 117 -9.67 0.95 -14.11
CA HIS A 117 -8.55 0.74 -15.03
C HIS A 117 -8.70 1.51 -16.34
N SER A 118 -9.90 1.92 -16.71
CA SER A 118 -10.07 2.75 -17.92
C SER A 118 -9.52 4.15 -17.71
N LYS A 119 -9.62 4.66 -16.51
CA LYS A 119 -9.08 5.97 -16.12
C LYS A 119 -7.74 5.85 -15.41
N MET A 120 -7.31 4.65 -15.07
CA MET A 120 -6.10 4.35 -14.31
C MET A 120 -6.10 5.10 -12.98
N THR A 121 -7.23 5.05 -12.27
CA THR A 121 -7.39 5.67 -10.95
C THR A 121 -7.73 4.63 -9.90
N ALA A 122 -7.39 4.95 -8.66
CA ALA A 122 -7.71 4.10 -7.51
C ALA A 122 -7.82 4.96 -6.25
N SER A 123 -8.62 4.49 -5.29
CA SER A 123 -8.73 5.14 -3.99
C SER A 123 -9.09 4.12 -2.93
N LEU A 124 -8.82 4.47 -1.67
CA LEU A 124 -9.30 3.68 -0.54
C LEU A 124 -10.74 4.07 -0.25
N THR A 125 -11.61 3.08 -0.07
CA THR A 125 -13.01 3.32 0.29
C THR A 125 -13.21 3.25 1.80
N GLN A 126 -12.28 2.61 2.50
CA GLN A 126 -12.30 2.50 3.96
C GLN A 126 -10.88 2.21 4.43
N VAL A 127 -10.63 2.39 5.72
CA VAL A 127 -9.33 2.04 6.29
C VAL A 127 -9.19 0.51 6.25
N PRO A 128 -8.12 -0.01 5.65
CA PRO A 128 -7.94 -1.47 5.56
C PRO A 128 -7.84 -2.13 6.93
N GLN A 129 -8.49 -3.28 7.09
CA GLN A 129 -8.43 -4.09 8.31
C GLN A 129 -7.74 -5.40 7.99
N LEU A 130 -7.10 -6.00 9.00
CA LEU A 130 -6.34 -7.23 8.82
C LEU A 130 -7.13 -8.32 8.08
N ALA A 131 -8.40 -8.50 8.45
CA ALA A 131 -9.23 -9.55 7.85
C ALA A 131 -9.44 -9.37 6.35
N ASP A 132 -9.32 -8.15 5.84
CA ASP A 132 -9.60 -7.82 4.44
C ASP A 132 -8.35 -7.78 3.57
N ILE A 133 -7.16 -7.81 4.17
CA ILE A 133 -5.90 -7.70 3.44
C ILE A 133 -5.50 -9.07 2.89
N PRO A 134 -5.33 -9.19 1.55
CA PRO A 134 -5.05 -10.50 0.93
C PRO A 134 -3.56 -10.87 1.03
N TYR A 135 -3.08 -11.10 2.24
CA TYR A 135 -1.70 -11.56 2.43
C TYR A 135 -1.55 -13.00 1.91
N PRO A 136 -0.42 -13.32 1.25
CA PRO A 136 -0.21 -14.67 0.73
C PRO A 136 0.04 -15.70 1.82
N VAL A 137 0.42 -15.25 3.01
CA VAL A 137 0.62 -16.10 4.18
C VAL A 137 -0.03 -15.42 5.38
N GLN A 138 -0.33 -16.19 6.42
CA GLN A 138 -0.90 -15.61 7.62
C GLN A 138 0.10 -14.65 8.27
N MET A 139 -0.32 -13.41 8.43
CA MET A 139 0.44 -12.41 9.17
C MET A 139 -0.05 -12.34 10.61
N GLU A 140 0.88 -12.14 11.53
CA GLU A 140 0.56 -12.05 12.95
C GLU A 140 1.06 -10.72 13.50
N PRO A 141 0.37 -9.60 13.14
CA PRO A 141 0.80 -8.27 13.58
C PRO A 141 0.80 -8.12 15.10
N ASN A 142 -0.03 -8.90 15.81
CA ASN A 142 -0.04 -8.89 17.27
C ASN A 142 1.33 -9.31 17.85
N LEU A 143 2.03 -10.24 17.21
CA LEU A 143 3.36 -10.65 17.66
C LEU A 143 4.39 -9.54 17.43
N VAL A 144 4.26 -8.82 16.32
CA VAL A 144 5.12 -7.68 16.03
C VAL A 144 4.91 -6.58 17.06
N VAL A 145 3.66 -6.27 17.38
CA VAL A 145 3.31 -5.28 18.39
C VAL A 145 3.88 -5.68 19.75
N GLU A 146 3.73 -6.93 20.13
CA GLU A 146 4.28 -7.44 21.38
C GLU A 146 5.80 -7.28 21.43
N PHE A 147 6.49 -7.62 20.35
CA PHE A 147 7.95 -7.47 20.27
C PHE A 147 8.38 -6.01 20.50
N TYR A 148 7.76 -5.07 19.81
CA TYR A 148 8.14 -3.66 19.93
C TYR A 148 7.72 -3.06 21.27
N SER A 149 6.65 -3.55 21.88
CA SER A 149 6.19 -3.02 23.16
C SER A 149 7.18 -3.36 24.30
N ARG A 150 8.03 -4.38 24.13
CA ARG A 150 9.02 -4.77 25.11
C ARG A 150 10.33 -3.96 25.00
N ASN A 151 10.46 -3.24 23.92
CA ASN A 151 11.68 -2.46 23.65
C ASN A 151 11.35 -0.95 23.70
#